data_97ecf90281f744a216fe566777db847b
#
_entry.id   97ecf90281f744a216fe566777db847b
#
_cell.length_a   1.000
_cell.length_b   1.000
_cell.length_c   1.000
_cell.angle_alpha   90.00
_cell.angle_beta   90.00
_cell.angle_gamma   90.00
#
_symmetry.space_group_name_H-M   'P 1'
#
loop_
_entity.id
_entity.type
_entity.pdbx_description
1 polymer ?
#
loop_
_entity_poly.entity_id
_entity_poly.type
_entity_poly.pdbx_seq_one_letter_code
_entity_poly.pdbx_strand_id
1 'polypeptide(L)'
;MTQFPKDLRQWLGDNCVISLPTLITESIAPDGKTRKILVEMSDQSRVEAVLMEQHYGYSVCVSSQVGCAMGCVFCASTQGGLYRDLTVAEIIGQVVIFGALTKEEIHSVVVMGAGEPLQNYDNVLQA
;
A
#
# COMPACT_ATOMS: atom_id res chain seq x y z
N MET A 1 12.40 15.22 9.35
CA MET A 1 11.88 15.69 10.66
C MET A 1 12.80 16.72 11.34
N THR A 2 13.42 17.62 10.58
CA THR A 2 14.34 18.65 11.13
C THR A 2 13.62 19.82 11.80
N GLN A 3 12.29 19.96 11.60
CA GLN A 3 11.47 21.04 12.18
C GLN A 3 11.06 20.78 13.64
N PHE A 4 11.18 19.55 14.11
CA PHE A 4 10.88 19.25 15.51
C PHE A 4 12.07 19.55 16.45
N PRO A 5 11.82 19.97 17.71
CA PRO A 5 12.85 20.09 18.72
C PRO A 5 13.68 18.81 18.86
N LYS A 6 14.96 18.97 19.22
CA LYS A 6 15.90 17.84 19.29
C LYS A 6 15.42 16.75 20.26
N ASP A 7 14.92 17.16 21.43
CA ASP A 7 14.44 16.25 22.48
C ASP A 7 13.22 15.45 22.03
N LEU A 8 12.29 16.09 21.30
CA LEU A 8 11.12 15.38 20.72
C LEU A 8 11.56 14.38 19.65
N ARG A 9 12.52 14.72 18.80
CA ARG A 9 13.06 13.79 17.78
C ARG A 9 13.73 12.58 18.43
N GLN A 10 14.49 12.82 19.51
CA GLN A 10 15.11 11.74 20.27
C GLN A 10 14.04 10.85 20.89
N TRP A 11 13.07 11.43 21.57
CA TRP A 11 11.97 10.69 22.20
C TRP A 11 11.17 9.86 21.18
N LEU A 12 10.84 10.44 20.01
CA LEU A 12 10.17 9.72 18.92
C LEU A 12 11.01 8.55 18.41
N GLY A 13 12.33 8.74 18.26
CA GLY A 13 13.24 7.68 17.82
C GLY A 13 13.34 6.51 18.81
N ASP A 14 13.24 6.81 20.11
CA ASP A 14 13.37 5.82 21.18
C ASP A 14 12.04 5.10 21.50
N ASN A 15 10.90 5.74 21.20
CA ASN A 15 9.57 5.26 21.65
C ASN A 15 8.59 4.96 20.51
N CYS A 16 8.89 5.36 19.28
CA CYS A 16 7.98 5.20 18.14
C CYS A 16 8.68 4.49 16.98
N VAL A 17 7.95 3.59 16.33
CA VAL A 17 8.38 2.91 15.11
C VAL A 17 7.35 3.20 14.03
N ILE A 18 7.82 3.61 12.83
CA ILE A 18 6.98 3.66 11.64
C ILE A 18 7.01 2.27 11.02
N SER A 19 5.96 1.50 11.26
CA SER A 19 5.82 0.17 10.67
C SER A 19 5.31 0.30 9.22
N LEU A 20 6.24 0.31 8.27
CA LEU A 20 5.90 0.21 6.85
C LEU A 20 5.94 -1.25 6.42
N PRO A 21 5.10 -1.64 5.43
CA PRO A 21 5.23 -2.93 4.78
C PRO A 21 6.63 -3.11 4.18
N THR A 22 7.11 -4.34 4.14
CA THR A 22 8.41 -4.67 3.56
C THR A 22 8.25 -5.00 2.07
N LEU A 23 9.02 -4.36 1.20
CA LEU A 23 9.06 -4.72 -0.22
C LEU A 23 9.72 -6.10 -0.39
N ILE A 24 9.00 -7.06 -0.95
CA ILE A 24 9.48 -8.42 -1.22
C ILE A 24 9.99 -8.55 -2.65
N THR A 25 9.20 -8.10 -3.61
CA THR A 25 9.57 -8.17 -5.03
C THR A 25 8.90 -7.06 -5.83
N GLU A 26 9.54 -6.73 -6.94
CA GLU A 26 9.05 -5.76 -7.91
C GLU A 26 9.03 -6.41 -9.31
N SER A 27 7.99 -6.13 -10.08
CA SER A 27 7.86 -6.50 -11.49
C SER A 27 7.54 -5.25 -12.29
N ILE A 28 8.32 -4.99 -13.33
CA ILE A 28 8.17 -3.80 -14.18
C ILE A 28 7.72 -4.28 -15.57
N ALA A 29 6.69 -3.65 -16.10
CA ALA A 29 6.21 -3.93 -17.46
C ALA A 29 7.28 -3.56 -18.51
N PRO A 30 7.29 -4.19 -19.69
CA PRO A 30 8.30 -3.94 -20.72
C PRO A 30 8.38 -2.49 -21.19
N ASP A 31 7.28 -1.74 -21.13
CA ASP A 31 7.23 -0.32 -21.45
C ASP A 31 7.73 0.61 -20.34
N GLY A 32 8.08 0.05 -19.17
CA GLY A 32 8.54 0.78 -17.99
C GLY A 32 7.47 1.58 -17.25
N LYS A 33 6.24 1.65 -17.76
CA LYS A 33 5.18 2.55 -17.25
C LYS A 33 4.35 1.97 -16.11
N THR A 34 4.40 0.65 -15.95
CA THR A 34 3.66 -0.05 -14.89
C THR A 34 4.63 -0.83 -14.02
N ARG A 35 4.53 -0.66 -12.71
CA ARG A 35 5.30 -1.41 -11.71
C ARG A 35 4.35 -2.06 -10.73
N LYS A 36 4.44 -3.36 -10.58
CA LYS A 36 3.74 -4.11 -9.55
C LYS A 36 4.72 -4.49 -8.45
N ILE A 37 4.35 -4.25 -7.20
CA ILE A 37 5.10 -4.68 -6.04
C ILE A 37 4.30 -5.70 -5.23
N LEU A 38 5.02 -6.63 -4.61
CA LEU A 38 4.52 -7.47 -3.54
C LEU A 38 5.12 -6.97 -2.23
N VAL A 39 4.28 -6.65 -1.28
CA VAL A 39 4.69 -6.18 0.04
C VAL A 39 4.23 -7.14 1.13
N GLU A 40 5.04 -7.29 2.17
CA GLU A 40 4.77 -8.11 3.34
C GLU A 40 4.50 -7.23 4.55
N MET A 41 3.43 -7.53 5.26
CA MET A 41 3.04 -6.89 6.50
C MET A 41 3.77 -7.50 7.70
N SER A 42 3.63 -6.92 8.87
CA SER A 42 4.30 -7.39 10.09
C SER A 42 3.86 -8.79 10.54
N ASP A 43 2.68 -9.24 10.14
CA ASP A 43 2.13 -10.57 10.38
C ASP A 43 2.47 -11.59 9.28
N GLN A 44 3.38 -11.24 8.35
CA GLN A 44 3.79 -12.02 7.19
C GLN A 44 2.70 -12.18 6.11
N SER A 45 1.55 -11.55 6.25
CA SER A 45 0.58 -11.48 5.17
C SER A 45 1.11 -10.61 4.03
N ARG A 46 0.68 -10.90 2.80
CA ARG A 46 1.19 -10.24 1.60
C ARG A 46 0.07 -9.70 0.75
N VAL A 47 0.30 -8.51 0.18
CA VAL A 47 -0.58 -7.91 -0.81
C VAL A 47 0.21 -7.32 -1.95
N GLU A 48 -0.45 -7.14 -3.08
CA GLU A 48 0.10 -6.46 -4.24
C GLU A 48 -0.38 -5.00 -4.29
N ALA A 49 0.47 -4.13 -4.82
CA ALA A 49 0.11 -2.79 -5.22
C ALA A 49 0.74 -2.48 -6.58
N VAL A 50 0.14 -1.54 -7.32
CA VAL A 50 0.56 -1.22 -8.69
C VAL A 50 0.73 0.27 -8.86
N LEU A 51 1.88 0.69 -9.38
CA LEU A 51 2.14 2.05 -9.85
C LEU A 51 1.93 2.08 -11.36
N MET A 52 1.24 3.10 -11.85
CA MET A 52 0.98 3.35 -13.26
C MET A 52 1.39 4.77 -13.61
N GLU A 53 2.23 4.93 -14.64
CA GLU A 53 2.50 6.22 -15.24
C GLU A 53 1.34 6.60 -16.17
N GLN A 54 0.71 7.73 -15.90
CA GLN A 54 -0.39 8.30 -16.67
C GLN A 54 0.06 9.62 -17.31
N HIS A 55 -0.71 10.16 -18.24
CA HIS A 55 -0.40 11.45 -18.88
C HIS A 55 -0.41 12.64 -17.91
N TYR A 56 -1.06 12.50 -16.75
CA TYR A 56 -1.13 13.50 -15.68
C TYR A 56 -0.17 13.22 -14.51
N GLY A 57 0.67 12.19 -14.59
CA GLY A 57 1.61 11.78 -13.55
C GLY A 57 1.36 10.37 -13.04
N TYR A 58 1.90 10.04 -11.86
CA TYR A 58 1.81 8.70 -11.30
C TYR A 58 0.51 8.46 -10.53
N SER A 59 -0.10 7.30 -10.79
CA SER A 59 -1.26 6.78 -10.07
C SER A 59 -0.89 5.46 -9.38
N VAL A 60 -1.28 5.31 -8.11
CA VAL A 60 -1.05 4.08 -7.34
C VAL A 60 -2.37 3.36 -7.11
N CYS A 61 -2.41 2.08 -7.45
CA CYS A 61 -3.50 1.17 -7.09
C CYS A 61 -3.09 0.39 -5.84
N VAL A 62 -3.82 0.59 -4.73
CA VAL A 62 -3.55 -0.06 -3.45
C VAL A 62 -4.58 -1.12 -3.11
N SER A 63 -4.15 -2.11 -2.33
CA SER A 63 -5.03 -3.11 -1.71
C SER A 63 -5.61 -2.58 -0.40
N SER A 64 -6.83 -3.00 -0.07
CA SER A 64 -7.53 -2.66 1.18
C SER A 64 -7.66 -3.83 2.15
N GLN A 65 -7.47 -5.07 1.67
CA GLN A 65 -7.62 -6.29 2.47
C GLN A 65 -6.56 -7.32 2.07
N VAL A 66 -6.29 -8.26 2.95
CA VAL A 66 -5.57 -9.50 2.63
C VAL A 66 -6.62 -10.53 2.21
N GLY A 67 -6.64 -10.87 0.92
CA GLY A 67 -7.73 -11.64 0.32
C GLY A 67 -8.99 -10.81 0.10
N CYS A 68 -10.12 -11.46 -0.19
CA CYS A 68 -11.40 -10.80 -0.45
C CYS A 68 -12.57 -11.79 -0.29
N ALA A 69 -13.65 -11.38 0.36
CA ALA A 69 -14.86 -12.20 0.56
C ALA A 69 -15.89 -12.12 -0.57
N MET A 70 -15.71 -11.23 -1.56
CA MET A 70 -16.76 -10.91 -2.55
C MET A 70 -17.06 -12.02 -3.54
N GLY A 71 -16.16 -12.99 -3.75
CA GLY A 71 -16.42 -14.15 -4.60
C GLY A 71 -16.52 -13.85 -6.10
N CYS A 72 -15.97 -12.75 -6.60
CA CYS A 72 -16.01 -12.39 -8.02
C CYS A 72 -15.34 -13.46 -8.86
N VAL A 73 -16.05 -14.05 -9.82
CA VAL A 73 -15.61 -15.22 -10.61
C VAL A 73 -14.34 -14.97 -11.46
N PHE A 74 -14.03 -13.72 -11.76
CA PHE A 74 -12.87 -13.31 -12.55
C PHE A 74 -11.68 -12.84 -11.71
N CYS A 75 -11.82 -12.77 -10.37
CA CYS A 75 -10.81 -12.15 -9.50
C CYS A 75 -10.01 -13.19 -8.72
N ALA A 76 -8.68 -13.15 -8.86
CA ALA A 76 -7.79 -14.06 -8.15
C ALA A 76 -7.75 -13.79 -6.64
N SER A 77 -7.96 -12.55 -6.20
CA SER A 77 -7.90 -12.16 -4.78
C SER A 77 -8.95 -12.83 -3.90
N THR A 78 -10.02 -13.37 -4.50
CA THR A 78 -11.10 -14.03 -3.77
C THR A 78 -10.90 -15.52 -3.56
N GLN A 79 -9.91 -16.16 -4.24
CA GLN A 79 -9.74 -17.61 -4.22
C GLN A 79 -9.43 -18.16 -2.82
N GLY A 80 -8.71 -17.40 -2.00
CA GLY A 80 -8.39 -17.74 -0.61
C GLY A 80 -9.41 -17.23 0.43
N GLY A 81 -10.45 -16.53 -0.03
CA GLY A 81 -11.35 -15.81 0.86
C GLY A 81 -10.70 -14.57 1.51
N LEU A 82 -11.39 -13.97 2.46
CA LEU A 82 -10.90 -12.86 3.25
C LEU A 82 -10.09 -13.39 4.45
N TYR A 83 -8.86 -12.91 4.59
CA TYR A 83 -8.05 -13.17 5.78
C TYR A 83 -8.25 -12.07 6.84
N ARG A 84 -8.02 -10.79 6.47
CA ARG A 84 -8.27 -9.62 7.32
C ARG A 84 -8.28 -8.31 6.52
N ASP A 85 -8.77 -7.28 7.16
CA ASP A 85 -8.64 -5.90 6.71
C ASP A 85 -7.21 -5.40 6.87
N LEU A 86 -6.78 -4.50 5.97
CA LEU A 86 -5.56 -3.72 6.15
C LEU A 86 -5.85 -2.52 7.05
N THR A 87 -4.88 -2.20 7.89
CA THR A 87 -4.91 -0.98 8.71
C THR A 87 -4.61 0.26 7.87
N VAL A 88 -4.93 1.44 8.38
CA VAL A 88 -4.59 2.73 7.77
C VAL A 88 -3.10 2.81 7.41
N ALA A 89 -2.22 2.43 8.33
CA ALA A 89 -0.77 2.45 8.11
C ALA A 89 -0.32 1.51 6.99
N GLU A 90 -0.94 0.33 6.85
CA GLU A 90 -0.63 -0.63 5.80
C GLU A 90 -1.13 -0.16 4.42
N ILE A 91 -2.28 0.52 4.36
CA ILE A 91 -2.80 1.12 3.13
C ILE A 91 -1.88 2.26 2.67
N ILE A 92 -1.59 3.22 3.56
CA ILE A 92 -0.68 4.35 3.28
C ILE A 92 0.74 3.85 2.95
N GLY A 93 1.20 2.81 3.66
CA GLY A 93 2.53 2.24 3.47
C GLY A 93 2.81 1.80 2.04
N GLN A 94 1.80 1.29 1.32
CA GLN A 94 1.92 0.93 -0.09
C GLN A 94 2.25 2.14 -0.96
N VAL A 95 1.62 3.30 -0.70
CA VAL A 95 1.89 4.56 -1.41
C VAL A 95 3.29 5.09 -1.09
N VAL A 96 3.67 5.07 0.20
CA VAL A 96 4.99 5.54 0.67
C VAL A 96 6.13 4.76 0.02
N ILE A 97 5.98 3.43 -0.13
CA ILE A 97 6.97 2.59 -0.82
C ILE A 97 7.17 3.05 -2.26
N PHE A 98 6.10 3.31 -3.01
CA PHE A 98 6.22 3.80 -4.39
C PHE A 98 6.86 5.18 -4.47
N GLY A 99 6.51 6.10 -3.59
CA GLY A 99 7.17 7.41 -3.50
C GLY A 99 8.68 7.30 -3.26
N ALA A 100 9.11 6.34 -2.42
CA ALA A 100 10.53 6.07 -2.18
C ALA A 100 11.23 5.42 -3.38
N LEU A 101 10.54 4.53 -4.11
CA LEU A 101 11.08 3.83 -5.29
C LEU A 101 11.24 4.75 -6.51
N THR A 102 10.26 5.62 -6.76
CA THR A 102 10.25 6.49 -7.95
C THR A 102 10.97 7.80 -7.73
N LYS A 103 10.98 8.31 -6.49
CA LYS A 103 11.37 9.69 -6.11
C LYS A 103 10.52 10.76 -6.81
N GLU A 104 9.37 10.36 -7.34
CA GLU A 104 8.43 11.21 -8.04
C GLU A 104 7.17 11.41 -7.18
N GLU A 105 6.40 12.44 -7.50
CA GLU A 105 5.16 12.73 -6.81
C GLU A 105 4.03 11.77 -7.27
N ILE A 106 3.31 11.21 -6.31
CA ILE A 106 2.11 10.41 -6.57
C ILE A 106 0.92 11.37 -6.68
N HIS A 107 0.30 11.41 -7.86
CA HIS A 107 -0.79 12.35 -8.18
C HIS A 107 -2.17 11.80 -7.83
N SER A 108 -2.33 10.48 -7.83
CA SER A 108 -3.61 9.86 -7.47
C SER A 108 -3.41 8.49 -6.84
N VAL A 109 -4.38 8.12 -6.01
CA VAL A 109 -4.47 6.79 -5.40
C VAL A 109 -5.84 6.22 -5.70
N VAL A 110 -5.89 4.96 -6.13
CA VAL A 110 -7.12 4.21 -6.31
C VAL A 110 -7.11 2.96 -5.46
N VAL A 111 -8.21 2.68 -4.77
CA VAL A 111 -8.33 1.51 -3.90
C VAL A 111 -9.03 0.40 -4.69
N MET A 112 -8.28 -0.21 -5.63
CA MET A 112 -8.78 -1.20 -6.59
C MET A 112 -7.88 -2.45 -6.66
N GLY A 113 -7.02 -2.65 -5.65
CA GLY A 113 -6.20 -3.84 -5.49
C GLY A 113 -6.97 -5.01 -4.89
N ALA A 114 -6.33 -5.79 -4.03
CA ALA A 114 -7.00 -6.87 -3.30
C ALA A 114 -7.95 -6.32 -2.22
N GLY A 115 -9.13 -6.93 -2.12
CA GLY A 115 -10.16 -6.57 -1.14
C GLY A 115 -11.33 -5.77 -1.71
N GLU A 116 -12.35 -5.59 -0.87
CA GLU A 116 -13.50 -4.71 -1.10
C GLU A 116 -13.37 -3.50 -0.16
N PRO A 117 -13.06 -2.30 -0.68
CA PRO A 117 -12.81 -1.14 0.16
C PRO A 117 -14.00 -0.74 1.03
N LEU A 118 -15.24 -0.98 0.58
CA LEU A 118 -16.43 -0.67 1.37
C LEU A 118 -16.64 -1.63 2.55
N GLN A 119 -15.99 -2.80 2.55
CA GLN A 119 -15.97 -3.68 3.73
C GLN A 119 -14.91 -3.24 4.75
N ASN A 120 -13.85 -2.57 4.31
CA ASN A 120 -12.83 -1.95 5.17
C ASN A 120 -12.98 -0.41 5.20
N TYR A 121 -14.22 0.06 5.24
CA TYR A 121 -14.58 1.46 5.00
C TYR A 121 -13.86 2.45 5.92
N ASP A 122 -13.85 2.19 7.23
CA ASP A 122 -13.29 3.12 8.21
C ASP A 122 -11.77 3.32 8.02
N ASN A 123 -11.02 2.25 7.77
CA ASN A 123 -9.58 2.35 7.52
C ASN A 123 -9.28 3.01 6.17
N VAL A 124 -10.07 2.70 5.13
CA VAL A 124 -9.91 3.32 3.80
C VAL A 124 -10.22 4.81 3.85
N LEU A 125 -11.26 5.21 4.59
CA LEU A 125 -11.62 6.62 4.73
C LEU A 125 -10.58 7.43 5.50
N GLN A 126 -9.89 6.81 6.47
CA GLN A 126 -8.84 7.46 7.26
C GLN A 126 -7.48 7.49 6.56
N ALA A 127 -7.26 6.61 5.59
CA ALA A 127 -6.02 6.53 4.82
C ALA A 127 -5.97 7.61 3.74
#